data_52a8ea0c7753f32a1f9407450fb34409
#
_entry.id   52a8ea0c7753f32a1f9407450fb34409
#
_cell.length_a   1.000
_cell.length_b   1.000
_cell.length_c   1.000
_cell.angle_alpha   90.00
_cell.angle_beta   90.00
_cell.angle_gamma   90.00
#
_symmetry.space_group_name_H-M   'P 1'
#
loop_
_entity.id
_entity.type
_entity.pdbx_description
1 polymer ?
#
loop_
_entity_poly.entity_id
_entity_poly.type
_entity_poly.pdbx_seq_one_letter_code
_entity_poly.pdbx_strand_id
1 'polypeptide(L)'
;MPRSSVFSLSLFRDVAAFGAVIAQIGGRRTWTALLFLILGSLTEGISILLLIPLLHLVGRADQDFAVRLPNIDFVRWLVPGGTLQLTTVLCALVGLVAVQAAFNRFKSVYMARLLFDFINRLRMNLFESIGKARWGVFTRMRGSDLDHALTGDIDRVQGAAFSLLMLVQIAVLLAGYLVISMFISPVMTAFAVVIGIVMFIALQPFRSRATAFGRILTSNRQDQYRTVSEFLGGIKVAKSLNVEGSYFAQLQATLEKMKADNIAYVRNSSIGTAVFQVASVVGLSVFIYVALVRFNLSLAEIVVLLLVFMRIAPRFMDMQTQAQQVLINLPAYTAMRSLQARFDAEREPGHIESGDARKLALDTGLNIRDVSFAYDGGAGKAVVSDVTFGLPAGKVTALIGPSGSGKSTIADMLLGLLEPTAGKILVDGVEVDAGNRRRWRDQVAYVPQDVFLLHDTIAANLRLAAPQASNDELWTALRAAHAGEFVERLDLRLETVVGDRGVRMSGGERQRIALARALLRKPSLLILDEATSALDWQNQSLIAKSIDGLRGSMTILTIAHRPSMIAFADWVVAMEDGRVVEVGQYRRLKAKPGSRLSRMLSGEQSETEPADVA
;
A
#
# COMPACT_ATOMS: atom_id res chain seq x y z
N MET A 1 29.47 -15.44 11.60
CA MET A 1 28.47 -15.71 10.54
C MET A 1 27.74 -16.99 10.88
N PRO A 2 26.46 -17.03 11.23
CA PRO A 2 25.77 -18.28 11.51
C PRO A 2 25.54 -19.00 10.18
N ARG A 3 25.95 -20.25 10.11
CA ARG A 3 25.60 -21.21 9.07
C ARG A 3 24.09 -21.44 9.16
N SER A 4 23.29 -20.63 8.44
CA SER A 4 21.87 -20.89 8.29
C SER A 4 21.70 -22.03 7.30
N SER A 5 21.24 -23.18 7.81
CA SER A 5 20.77 -24.31 7.05
C SER A 5 19.80 -23.86 5.96
N VAL A 6 20.25 -23.92 4.83
CA VAL A 6 19.85 -24.37 3.55
C VAL A 6 18.42 -24.82 3.46
N PHE A 7 17.64 -24.17 2.59
CA PHE A 7 16.23 -24.44 2.37
C PHE A 7 15.47 -24.57 3.70
N SER A 8 15.30 -23.43 4.36
CA SER A 8 14.40 -23.45 5.50
C SER A 8 13.02 -23.82 4.93
N LEU A 9 12.41 -24.87 5.46
CA LEU A 9 11.01 -25.22 5.18
C LEU A 9 10.09 -24.00 5.20
N SER A 10 10.50 -22.97 5.95
CA SER A 10 9.82 -21.67 6.00
C SER A 10 9.79 -20.93 4.66
N LEU A 11 10.89 -20.90 3.89
CA LEU A 11 10.94 -20.18 2.62
C LEU A 11 10.03 -20.83 1.56
N PHE A 12 10.08 -22.18 1.51
CA PHE A 12 9.18 -22.93 0.60
C PHE A 12 7.72 -22.73 1.00
N ARG A 13 7.43 -22.71 2.30
CA ARG A 13 6.11 -22.42 2.83
C ARG A 13 5.65 -21.00 2.46
N ASP A 14 6.54 -20.00 2.52
CA ASP A 14 6.20 -18.62 2.17
C ASP A 14 5.91 -18.47 0.67
N VAL A 15 6.69 -19.12 -0.20
CA VAL A 15 6.43 -19.15 -1.65
C VAL A 15 5.13 -19.89 -1.95
N ALA A 16 4.88 -21.03 -1.31
CA ALA A 16 3.63 -21.79 -1.47
C ALA A 16 2.42 -20.98 -0.96
N ALA A 17 2.55 -20.33 0.19
CA ALA A 17 1.52 -19.43 0.72
C ALA A 17 1.23 -18.26 -0.22
N PHE A 18 2.27 -17.68 -0.83
CA PHE A 18 2.10 -16.63 -1.83
C PHE A 18 1.38 -17.15 -3.09
N GLY A 19 1.75 -18.32 -3.59
CA GLY A 19 1.06 -18.98 -4.70
C GLY A 19 -0.40 -19.31 -4.38
N ALA A 20 -0.70 -19.75 -3.16
CA ALA A 20 -2.06 -20.01 -2.71
C ALA A 20 -2.92 -18.72 -2.69
N VAL A 21 -2.35 -17.58 -2.30
CA VAL A 21 -3.05 -16.28 -2.33
C VAL A 21 -3.33 -15.84 -3.75
N ILE A 22 -2.40 -16.02 -4.70
CA ILE A 22 -2.64 -15.77 -6.13
C ILE A 22 -3.79 -16.66 -6.63
N ALA A 23 -3.80 -17.95 -6.27
CA ALA A 23 -4.85 -18.88 -6.65
C ALA A 23 -6.21 -18.52 -6.03
N GLN A 24 -6.23 -18.10 -4.77
CA GLN A 24 -7.44 -17.70 -4.06
C GLN A 24 -8.05 -16.42 -4.65
N ILE A 25 -7.25 -15.39 -4.88
CA ILE A 25 -7.71 -14.12 -5.45
C ILE A 25 -8.13 -14.27 -6.91
N GLY A 26 -7.35 -15.00 -7.71
CA GLY A 26 -7.63 -15.25 -9.12
C GLY A 26 -8.75 -16.27 -9.36
N GLY A 27 -9.06 -17.14 -8.37
CA GLY A 27 -10.12 -18.12 -8.44
C GLY A 27 -10.04 -19.01 -9.68
N ARG A 28 -11.15 -19.17 -10.40
CA ARG A 28 -11.21 -19.98 -11.64
C ARG A 28 -10.23 -19.51 -12.72
N ARG A 29 -9.93 -18.22 -12.78
CA ARG A 29 -8.99 -17.65 -13.77
C ARG A 29 -7.56 -18.14 -13.59
N THR A 30 -7.14 -18.46 -12.38
CA THR A 30 -5.80 -19.05 -12.13
C THR A 30 -5.71 -20.46 -12.71
N TRP A 31 -6.75 -21.27 -12.56
CA TRP A 31 -6.78 -22.61 -13.14
C TRP A 31 -6.82 -22.60 -14.68
N THR A 32 -7.57 -21.67 -15.27
CA THR A 32 -7.55 -21.49 -16.74
C THR A 32 -6.19 -20.97 -17.23
N ALA A 33 -5.51 -20.12 -16.45
CA ALA A 33 -4.14 -19.68 -16.75
C ALA A 33 -3.16 -20.86 -16.73
N LEU A 34 -3.24 -21.75 -15.72
CA LEU A 34 -2.43 -22.97 -15.66
C LEU A 34 -2.70 -23.88 -16.86
N LEU A 35 -3.97 -24.05 -17.25
CA LEU A 35 -4.31 -24.80 -18.45
C LEU A 35 -3.67 -24.22 -19.71
N PHE A 36 -3.70 -22.89 -19.89
CA PHE A 36 -3.04 -22.23 -21.02
C PHE A 36 -1.51 -22.35 -20.97
N LEU A 37 -0.91 -22.39 -19.78
CA LEU A 37 0.53 -22.66 -19.65
C LEU A 37 0.86 -24.09 -20.09
N ILE A 38 0.06 -25.09 -19.71
CA ILE A 38 0.23 -26.49 -20.12
C ILE A 38 0.04 -26.63 -21.63
N LEU A 39 -1.04 -26.09 -22.19
CA LEU A 39 -1.31 -26.14 -23.63
C LEU A 39 -0.19 -25.45 -24.44
N GLY A 40 0.28 -24.30 -23.94
CA GLY A 40 1.40 -23.58 -24.59
C GLY A 40 2.69 -24.38 -24.60
N SER A 41 3.02 -25.08 -23.53
CA SER A 41 4.21 -25.94 -23.48
C SER A 41 4.11 -27.17 -24.39
N LEU A 42 2.93 -27.75 -24.52
CA LEU A 42 2.69 -28.86 -25.45
C LEU A 42 2.87 -28.44 -26.91
N THR A 43 2.38 -27.24 -27.29
CA THR A 43 2.55 -26.74 -28.66
C THR A 43 4.02 -26.45 -28.99
N GLU A 44 4.82 -25.98 -28.02
CA GLU A 44 6.28 -25.78 -28.18
C GLU A 44 7.00 -27.14 -28.39
N GLY A 45 6.59 -28.18 -27.69
CA GLY A 45 7.12 -29.53 -27.85
C GLY A 45 6.83 -30.14 -29.24
N ILE A 46 5.63 -29.95 -29.75
CA ILE A 46 5.22 -30.46 -31.09
C ILE A 46 6.09 -29.82 -32.20
N SER A 47 6.44 -28.54 -32.07
CA SER A 47 7.31 -27.87 -33.06
C SER A 47 8.69 -28.55 -33.19
N ILE A 48 9.21 -29.12 -32.11
CA ILE A 48 10.51 -29.84 -32.13
C ILE A 48 10.33 -31.22 -32.80
N LEU A 49 9.22 -31.91 -32.53
CA LEU A 49 8.94 -33.19 -33.15
C LEU A 49 8.85 -33.08 -34.68
N LEU A 50 8.38 -31.94 -35.22
CA LEU A 50 8.35 -31.69 -36.66
C LEU A 50 9.71 -31.47 -37.29
N LEU A 51 10.75 -31.14 -36.51
CA LEU A 51 12.13 -31.07 -37.01
C LEU A 51 12.72 -32.47 -37.31
N ILE A 52 12.24 -33.53 -36.68
CA ILE A 52 12.72 -34.91 -36.92
C ILE A 52 12.46 -35.35 -38.38
N PRO A 53 11.25 -35.26 -38.93
CA PRO A 53 11.00 -35.53 -40.33
C PRO A 53 11.83 -34.66 -41.27
N LEU A 54 12.02 -33.39 -40.93
CA LEU A 54 12.81 -32.46 -41.72
C LEU A 54 14.31 -32.87 -41.82
N LEU A 55 14.88 -33.31 -40.68
CA LEU A 55 16.27 -33.81 -40.63
C LEU A 55 16.44 -35.13 -41.43
N HIS A 56 15.44 -36.01 -41.39
CA HIS A 56 15.44 -37.23 -42.20
C HIS A 56 15.33 -36.94 -43.70
N LEU A 57 14.63 -35.87 -44.10
CA LEU A 57 14.54 -35.42 -45.48
C LEU A 57 15.87 -34.88 -46.01
N VAL A 58 16.58 -34.08 -45.23
CA VAL A 58 17.86 -33.46 -45.60
C VAL A 58 19.02 -34.48 -45.62
N GLY A 59 18.95 -35.53 -44.79
CA GLY A 59 20.02 -36.55 -44.72
C GLY A 59 20.01 -37.61 -45.82
N ARG A 60 18.98 -37.66 -46.69
CA ARG A 60 18.89 -38.58 -47.86
C ARG A 60 18.95 -37.79 -49.16
N ALA A 61 20.17 -37.59 -49.65
CA ALA A 61 20.44 -36.83 -50.88
C ALA A 61 20.07 -37.53 -52.19
N ASP A 62 19.56 -38.78 -52.16
CA ASP A 62 19.17 -39.53 -53.34
C ASP A 62 17.68 -39.89 -53.37
N GLN A 63 17.02 -39.33 -54.38
CA GLN A 63 15.72 -39.69 -54.94
C GLN A 63 14.47 -39.70 -54.06
N ASP A 64 13.53 -38.83 -54.43
CA ASP A 64 12.20 -38.59 -53.90
C ASP A 64 12.15 -38.07 -52.43
N PHE A 65 11.96 -36.74 -52.33
CA PHE A 65 11.75 -35.99 -51.07
C PHE A 65 10.44 -36.40 -50.34
N ALA A 66 10.28 -37.73 -50.08
CA ALA A 66 9.13 -38.26 -49.39
C ALA A 66 9.53 -38.98 -48.10
N VAL A 67 9.04 -38.53 -46.94
CA VAL A 67 9.27 -39.17 -45.66
C VAL A 67 8.16 -40.18 -45.40
N ARG A 68 8.52 -41.45 -45.12
CA ARG A 68 7.58 -42.41 -44.53
C ARG A 68 7.40 -42.05 -43.06
N LEU A 69 6.20 -41.67 -42.72
CA LEU A 69 5.82 -41.35 -41.34
C LEU A 69 5.88 -42.57 -40.43
N PRO A 70 6.26 -42.44 -39.14
CA PRO A 70 6.15 -43.52 -38.18
C PRO A 70 4.71 -44.00 -38.09
N ASN A 71 4.56 -45.30 -37.91
CA ASN A 71 3.28 -46.01 -37.93
C ASN A 71 2.44 -45.72 -36.67
N ILE A 72 2.07 -44.45 -36.48
CA ILE A 72 1.23 -43.96 -35.39
C ILE A 72 -0.14 -43.64 -35.99
N ASP A 73 -1.20 -44.22 -35.45
CA ASP A 73 -2.57 -44.10 -35.96
C ASP A 73 -3.06 -42.65 -36.12
N PHE A 74 -2.66 -41.76 -35.24
CA PHE A 74 -2.96 -40.33 -35.33
C PHE A 74 -2.29 -39.66 -36.55
N VAL A 75 -1.07 -40.09 -36.90
CA VAL A 75 -0.32 -39.54 -38.03
C VAL A 75 -0.88 -40.05 -39.35
N ARG A 76 -1.34 -41.32 -39.41
CA ARG A 76 -2.05 -41.89 -40.57
C ARG A 76 -3.38 -41.21 -40.85
N TRP A 77 -4.10 -40.82 -39.78
CA TRP A 77 -5.36 -40.10 -39.92
C TRP A 77 -5.14 -38.69 -40.50
N LEU A 78 -4.01 -38.04 -40.15
CA LEU A 78 -3.68 -36.67 -40.59
C LEU A 78 -3.12 -36.63 -42.03
N VAL A 79 -2.47 -37.72 -42.49
CA VAL A 79 -1.83 -37.83 -43.83
C VAL A 79 -2.17 -39.17 -44.47
N PRO A 80 -3.30 -39.25 -45.23
CA PRO A 80 -3.80 -40.49 -45.80
C PRO A 80 -2.90 -41.19 -46.82
N GLY A 81 -1.85 -40.56 -47.30
CA GLY A 81 -0.92 -41.10 -48.32
C GLY A 81 0.39 -41.69 -47.78
N GLY A 82 0.70 -41.56 -46.49
CA GLY A 82 1.91 -42.11 -45.86
C GLY A 82 3.23 -41.47 -46.27
N THR A 83 3.23 -40.56 -47.24
CA THR A 83 4.41 -39.80 -47.73
C THR A 83 4.15 -38.31 -47.73
N LEU A 84 5.02 -37.52 -47.07
CA LEU A 84 4.93 -36.08 -47.02
C LEU A 84 5.93 -35.49 -48.01
N GLN A 85 5.48 -34.59 -48.88
CA GLN A 85 6.34 -33.74 -49.68
C GLN A 85 6.95 -32.62 -48.82
N LEU A 86 8.16 -32.20 -49.11
CA LEU A 86 8.87 -31.12 -48.39
C LEU A 86 8.01 -29.86 -48.24
N THR A 87 7.34 -29.45 -49.33
CA THR A 87 6.44 -28.30 -49.33
C THR A 87 5.32 -28.38 -48.32
N THR A 88 4.69 -29.58 -48.21
CA THR A 88 3.61 -29.83 -47.23
C THR A 88 4.13 -29.72 -45.79
N VAL A 89 5.31 -30.30 -45.50
CA VAL A 89 5.95 -30.19 -44.18
C VAL A 89 6.26 -28.76 -43.82
N LEU A 90 6.82 -27.97 -44.77
CA LEU A 90 7.14 -26.57 -44.55
C LEU A 90 5.89 -25.71 -44.34
N CYS A 91 4.81 -25.94 -45.13
CA CYS A 91 3.55 -25.25 -44.94
C CYS A 91 2.90 -25.58 -43.59
N ALA A 92 2.94 -26.87 -43.19
CA ALA A 92 2.44 -27.29 -41.88
C ALA A 92 3.24 -26.67 -40.73
N LEU A 93 4.56 -26.58 -40.84
CA LEU A 93 5.41 -25.93 -39.86
C LEU A 93 5.07 -24.42 -39.71
N VAL A 94 4.94 -23.73 -40.84
CA VAL A 94 4.57 -22.29 -40.85
C VAL A 94 3.16 -22.12 -40.22
N GLY A 95 2.20 -22.94 -40.61
CA GLY A 95 0.84 -22.92 -40.04
C GLY A 95 0.84 -23.17 -38.54
N LEU A 96 1.59 -24.17 -38.07
CA LEU A 96 1.71 -24.48 -36.65
C LEU A 96 2.34 -23.31 -35.87
N VAL A 97 3.43 -22.72 -36.38
CA VAL A 97 4.10 -21.57 -35.78
C VAL A 97 3.16 -20.36 -35.73
N ALA A 98 2.37 -20.12 -36.78
CA ALA A 98 1.38 -19.04 -36.80
C ALA A 98 0.29 -19.23 -35.72
N VAL A 99 -0.26 -20.45 -35.61
CA VAL A 99 -1.24 -20.80 -34.57
C VAL A 99 -0.61 -20.65 -33.18
N GLN A 100 0.60 -21.13 -32.99
CA GLN A 100 1.35 -21.00 -31.74
C GLN A 100 1.59 -19.53 -31.37
N ALA A 101 1.96 -18.69 -32.34
CA ALA A 101 2.16 -17.25 -32.12
C ALA A 101 0.86 -16.56 -31.70
N ALA A 102 -0.26 -16.87 -32.37
CA ALA A 102 -1.58 -16.35 -32.00
C ALA A 102 -2.00 -16.81 -30.59
N PHE A 103 -1.81 -18.09 -30.28
CA PHE A 103 -2.08 -18.63 -28.95
C PHE A 103 -1.20 -18.00 -27.86
N ASN A 104 0.10 -17.83 -28.11
CA ASN A 104 1.02 -17.19 -27.17
C ASN A 104 0.64 -15.73 -26.92
N ARG A 105 0.21 -14.99 -27.96
CA ARG A 105 -0.34 -13.63 -27.79
C ARG A 105 -1.57 -13.65 -26.87
N PHE A 106 -2.53 -14.52 -27.12
CA PHE A 106 -3.74 -14.65 -26.30
C PHE A 106 -3.40 -15.01 -24.84
N LYS A 107 -2.54 -16.02 -24.64
CA LYS A 107 -2.05 -16.44 -23.33
C LYS A 107 -1.38 -15.27 -22.60
N SER A 108 -0.49 -14.53 -23.24
CA SER A 108 0.23 -13.41 -22.62
C SER A 108 -0.71 -12.30 -22.15
N VAL A 109 -1.72 -11.94 -22.97
CA VAL A 109 -2.72 -10.94 -22.57
C VAL A 109 -3.57 -11.45 -21.41
N TYR A 110 -3.95 -12.74 -21.44
CA TYR A 110 -4.72 -13.35 -20.34
C TYR A 110 -3.94 -13.34 -19.01
N MET A 111 -2.66 -13.73 -19.06
CA MET A 111 -1.77 -13.72 -17.89
C MET A 111 -1.56 -12.31 -17.35
N ALA A 112 -1.39 -11.33 -18.24
CA ALA A 112 -1.27 -9.93 -17.82
C ALA A 112 -2.54 -9.44 -17.10
N ARG A 113 -3.73 -9.73 -17.64
CA ARG A 113 -5.01 -9.39 -16.98
C ARG A 113 -5.12 -10.03 -15.59
N LEU A 114 -4.82 -11.33 -15.49
CA LEU A 114 -4.83 -12.03 -14.20
C LEU A 114 -3.91 -11.35 -13.18
N LEU A 115 -2.69 -11.00 -13.62
CA LEU A 115 -1.70 -10.35 -12.76
C LEU A 115 -2.15 -8.96 -12.30
N PHE A 116 -2.64 -8.12 -13.22
CA PHE A 116 -3.12 -6.79 -12.86
C PHE A 116 -4.38 -6.83 -11.98
N ASP A 117 -5.32 -7.74 -12.25
CA ASP A 117 -6.50 -7.94 -11.38
C ASP A 117 -6.08 -8.37 -9.96
N PHE A 118 -5.08 -9.26 -9.86
CA PHE A 118 -4.51 -9.68 -8.58
C PHE A 118 -3.90 -8.51 -7.81
N ILE A 119 -3.04 -7.73 -8.47
CA ILE A 119 -2.35 -6.60 -7.85
C ILE A 119 -3.32 -5.49 -7.44
N ASN A 120 -4.30 -5.19 -8.30
CA ASN A 120 -5.32 -4.18 -7.97
C ASN A 120 -6.16 -4.58 -6.76
N ARG A 121 -6.56 -5.86 -6.66
CA ARG A 121 -7.27 -6.37 -5.47
C ARG A 121 -6.40 -6.29 -4.22
N LEU A 122 -5.13 -6.64 -4.34
CA LEU A 122 -4.19 -6.58 -3.22
C LEU A 122 -4.01 -5.13 -2.72
N ARG A 123 -3.86 -4.18 -3.66
CA ARG A 123 -3.78 -2.74 -3.37
C ARG A 123 -5.05 -2.23 -2.69
N MET A 124 -6.21 -2.60 -3.22
CA MET A 124 -7.50 -2.22 -2.64
C MET A 124 -7.70 -2.81 -1.24
N ASN A 125 -7.35 -4.08 -1.03
CA ASN A 125 -7.45 -4.71 0.28
C ASN A 125 -6.58 -3.99 1.32
N LEU A 126 -5.32 -3.65 0.97
CA LEU A 126 -4.45 -2.90 1.87
C LEU A 126 -5.02 -1.49 2.12
N PHE A 127 -5.48 -0.79 1.08
CA PHE A 127 -6.07 0.54 1.20
C PHE A 127 -7.34 0.53 2.09
N GLU A 128 -8.19 -0.50 1.94
CA GLU A 128 -9.36 -0.69 2.80
C GLU A 128 -8.98 -1.00 4.24
N SER A 129 -7.95 -1.84 4.48
CA SER A 129 -7.48 -2.15 5.83
C SER A 129 -6.96 -0.87 6.51
N ILE A 130 -6.21 -0.03 5.77
CA ILE A 130 -5.76 1.28 6.23
C ILE A 130 -6.98 2.16 6.56
N GLY A 131 -7.93 2.33 5.64
CA GLY A 131 -9.09 3.20 5.83
C GLY A 131 -10.05 2.75 6.94
N LYS A 132 -10.02 1.46 7.31
CA LYS A 132 -10.87 0.88 8.37
C LYS A 132 -10.16 0.76 9.73
N ALA A 133 -8.89 1.15 9.82
CA ALA A 133 -8.14 1.09 11.07
C ALA A 133 -8.50 2.23 12.02
N ARG A 134 -8.33 1.99 13.32
CA ARG A 134 -8.50 3.01 14.37
C ARG A 134 -7.46 4.12 14.21
N TRP A 135 -7.84 5.36 14.51
CA TRP A 135 -6.97 6.53 14.43
C TRP A 135 -5.64 6.37 15.20
N GLY A 136 -5.69 5.74 16.38
CA GLY A 136 -4.51 5.52 17.22
C GLY A 136 -3.38 4.72 16.56
N VAL A 137 -3.63 4.00 15.46
CA VAL A 137 -2.57 3.33 14.69
C VAL A 137 -1.75 4.35 13.90
N PHE A 138 -2.42 5.35 13.31
CA PHE A 138 -1.77 6.38 12.49
C PHE A 138 -0.86 7.31 13.29
N THR A 139 -1.19 7.57 14.57
CA THR A 139 -0.33 8.39 15.44
C THR A 139 1.02 7.77 15.73
N ARG A 140 1.16 6.44 15.51
CA ARG A 140 2.41 5.67 15.76
C ARG A 140 3.15 5.29 14.48
N MET A 141 2.65 5.68 13.31
CA MET A 141 3.22 5.31 12.01
C MET A 141 3.63 6.55 11.21
N ARG A 142 4.64 6.37 10.37
CA ARG A 142 5.07 7.42 9.44
C ARG A 142 4.28 7.30 8.14
N GLY A 143 3.77 8.42 7.62
CA GLY A 143 3.05 8.45 6.34
C GLY A 143 3.90 7.92 5.18
N SER A 144 5.21 8.21 5.17
CA SER A 144 6.14 7.70 4.15
C SER A 144 6.22 6.17 4.06
N ASP A 145 6.00 5.46 5.18
CA ASP A 145 6.00 3.99 5.19
C ASP A 145 4.72 3.44 4.52
N LEU A 146 3.60 4.14 4.68
CA LEU A 146 2.33 3.80 4.02
C LEU A 146 2.38 4.08 2.52
N ASP A 147 2.93 5.24 2.13
CA ASP A 147 3.12 5.59 0.72
C ASP A 147 4.01 4.56 0.02
N HIS A 148 5.13 4.18 0.65
CA HIS A 148 6.02 3.15 0.11
C HIS A 148 5.33 1.79 0.00
N ALA A 149 4.53 1.38 1.00
CA ALA A 149 3.82 0.11 0.98
C ALA A 149 2.78 0.04 -0.14
N LEU A 150 2.01 1.14 -0.36
CA LEU A 150 0.96 1.22 -1.39
C LEU A 150 1.49 1.37 -2.82
N THR A 151 2.74 1.79 -2.98
CA THR A 151 3.38 2.02 -4.29
C THR A 151 4.53 1.06 -4.53
N GLY A 152 5.67 1.26 -3.88
CA GLY A 152 6.90 0.55 -4.14
C GLY A 152 6.88 -0.94 -3.77
N ASP A 153 6.31 -1.30 -2.62
CA ASP A 153 6.24 -2.70 -2.22
C ASP A 153 5.24 -3.49 -3.06
N ILE A 154 4.10 -2.90 -3.43
CA ILE A 154 3.12 -3.54 -4.32
C ILE A 154 3.71 -3.82 -5.71
N ASP A 155 4.50 -2.91 -6.28
CA ASP A 155 5.17 -3.13 -7.57
C ASP A 155 6.18 -4.28 -7.49
N ARG A 156 6.86 -4.44 -6.36
CA ARG A 156 7.73 -5.61 -6.12
C ARG A 156 6.94 -6.91 -5.97
N VAL A 157 5.79 -6.87 -5.31
CA VAL A 157 4.88 -8.02 -5.23
C VAL A 157 4.38 -8.41 -6.62
N GLN A 158 4.11 -7.44 -7.50
CA GLN A 158 3.81 -7.70 -8.91
C GLN A 158 4.95 -8.45 -9.61
N GLY A 159 6.20 -8.00 -9.40
CA GLY A 159 7.39 -8.69 -9.91
C GLY A 159 7.51 -10.13 -9.40
N ALA A 160 7.25 -10.36 -8.10
CA ALA A 160 7.24 -11.70 -7.51
C ALA A 160 6.16 -12.59 -8.12
N ALA A 161 4.94 -12.08 -8.29
CA ALA A 161 3.82 -12.82 -8.87
C ALA A 161 4.07 -13.17 -10.35
N PHE A 162 4.59 -12.22 -11.14
CA PHE A 162 4.99 -12.47 -12.52
C PHE A 162 6.05 -13.57 -12.60
N SER A 163 7.11 -13.47 -11.79
CA SER A 163 8.20 -14.44 -11.77
C SER A 163 7.74 -15.81 -11.31
N LEU A 164 6.79 -15.90 -10.37
CA LEU A 164 6.21 -17.18 -9.94
C LEU A 164 5.41 -17.85 -11.06
N LEU A 165 4.60 -17.09 -11.80
CA LEU A 165 3.85 -17.60 -12.93
C LEU A 165 4.78 -18.07 -14.06
N MET A 166 5.85 -17.31 -14.35
CA MET A 166 6.88 -17.72 -15.30
C MET A 166 7.61 -18.98 -14.85
N LEU A 167 7.90 -19.09 -13.57
CA LEU A 167 8.55 -20.29 -12.99
C LEU A 167 7.68 -21.53 -13.19
N VAL A 168 6.37 -21.43 -12.94
CA VAL A 168 5.40 -22.51 -13.22
C VAL A 168 5.39 -22.85 -14.72
N GLN A 169 5.35 -21.85 -15.59
CA GLN A 169 5.40 -22.08 -17.04
C GLN A 169 6.66 -22.84 -17.46
N ILE A 170 7.82 -22.40 -16.99
CA ILE A 170 9.11 -23.04 -17.33
C ILE A 170 9.17 -24.46 -16.78
N ALA A 171 8.66 -24.72 -15.57
CA ALA A 171 8.62 -26.04 -14.98
C ALA A 171 7.76 -27.02 -15.81
N VAL A 172 6.59 -26.57 -16.26
CA VAL A 172 5.71 -27.36 -17.14
C VAL A 172 6.39 -27.64 -18.50
N LEU A 173 7.04 -26.65 -19.08
CA LEU A 173 7.78 -26.79 -20.33
C LEU A 173 8.94 -27.77 -20.20
N LEU A 174 9.73 -27.67 -19.14
CA LEU A 174 10.82 -28.61 -18.85
C LEU A 174 10.30 -30.03 -18.66
N ALA A 175 9.20 -30.22 -17.96
CA ALA A 175 8.56 -31.52 -17.81
C ALA A 175 8.14 -32.11 -19.18
N GLY A 176 7.59 -31.27 -20.07
CA GLY A 176 7.26 -31.68 -21.44
C GLY A 176 8.48 -32.13 -22.25
N TYR A 177 9.59 -31.39 -22.17
CA TYR A 177 10.85 -31.77 -22.82
C TYR A 177 11.43 -33.09 -22.26
N LEU A 178 11.36 -33.29 -20.94
CA LEU A 178 11.80 -34.52 -20.31
C LEU A 178 10.96 -35.71 -20.78
N VAL A 179 9.65 -35.55 -20.90
CA VAL A 179 8.75 -36.61 -21.44
C VAL A 179 9.14 -36.94 -22.86
N ILE A 180 9.32 -35.97 -23.76
CA ILE A 180 9.74 -36.20 -25.15
C ILE A 180 11.10 -36.91 -25.19
N SER A 181 12.07 -36.44 -24.42
CA SER A 181 13.40 -37.03 -24.32
C SER A 181 13.35 -38.50 -23.84
N MET A 182 12.44 -38.82 -22.92
CA MET A 182 12.25 -40.19 -22.40
C MET A 182 11.78 -41.18 -23.46
N PHE A 183 10.97 -40.73 -24.42
CA PHE A 183 10.55 -41.58 -25.57
C PHE A 183 11.72 -41.82 -26.56
N ILE A 184 12.71 -40.93 -26.63
CA ILE A 184 13.86 -41.10 -27.52
C ILE A 184 14.91 -42.01 -26.86
N SER A 185 15.32 -41.70 -25.63
CA SER A 185 16.28 -42.49 -24.85
C SER A 185 16.07 -42.30 -23.34
N PRO A 186 15.45 -43.31 -22.64
CA PRO A 186 15.24 -43.24 -21.19
C PRO A 186 16.53 -43.04 -20.40
N VAL A 187 17.61 -43.71 -20.84
CA VAL A 187 18.91 -43.69 -20.13
C VAL A 187 19.56 -42.31 -20.23
N MET A 188 19.56 -41.70 -21.43
CA MET A 188 20.12 -40.38 -21.62
C MET A 188 19.28 -39.30 -20.92
N THR A 189 17.94 -39.49 -20.88
CA THR A 189 17.06 -38.59 -20.09
C THR A 189 17.38 -38.67 -18.60
N ALA A 190 17.54 -39.89 -18.04
CA ALA A 190 17.92 -40.06 -16.63
C ALA A 190 19.27 -39.36 -16.35
N PHE A 191 20.24 -39.50 -17.24
CA PHE A 191 21.54 -38.83 -17.12
C PHE A 191 21.40 -37.28 -17.13
N ALA A 192 20.60 -36.74 -18.04
CA ALA A 192 20.32 -35.30 -18.09
C ALA A 192 19.61 -34.79 -16.82
N VAL A 193 18.67 -35.56 -16.27
CA VAL A 193 18.01 -35.26 -14.99
C VAL A 193 19.01 -35.21 -13.83
N VAL A 194 19.90 -36.20 -13.74
CA VAL A 194 20.95 -36.22 -12.70
C VAL A 194 21.85 -34.99 -12.79
N ILE A 195 22.31 -34.63 -14.00
CA ILE A 195 23.09 -33.40 -14.20
C ILE A 195 22.27 -32.18 -13.75
N GLY A 196 21.01 -32.08 -14.13
CA GLY A 196 20.13 -30.97 -13.75
C GLY A 196 19.98 -30.85 -12.22
N ILE A 197 19.80 -31.97 -11.51
CA ILE A 197 19.73 -32.00 -10.04
C ILE A 197 21.05 -31.56 -9.41
N VAL A 198 22.19 -32.07 -9.88
CA VAL A 198 23.51 -31.67 -9.39
C VAL A 198 23.71 -30.16 -9.56
N MET A 199 23.39 -29.63 -10.73
CA MET A 199 23.49 -28.19 -11.00
C MET A 199 22.52 -27.39 -10.12
N PHE A 200 21.31 -27.87 -9.92
CA PHE A 200 20.34 -27.22 -9.05
C PHE A 200 20.85 -27.12 -7.61
N ILE A 201 21.47 -28.16 -7.09
CA ILE A 201 22.11 -28.20 -5.76
C ILE A 201 23.32 -27.26 -5.73
N ALA A 202 24.21 -27.32 -6.72
CA ALA A 202 25.41 -26.49 -6.79
C ALA A 202 25.11 -24.98 -6.83
N LEU A 203 23.97 -24.57 -7.42
CA LEU A 203 23.55 -23.18 -7.48
C LEU A 203 22.81 -22.67 -6.24
N GLN A 204 22.59 -23.51 -5.25
CA GLN A 204 21.88 -23.18 -4.01
C GLN A 204 22.46 -21.97 -3.24
N PRO A 205 23.79 -21.81 -3.08
CA PRO A 205 24.35 -20.66 -2.35
C PRO A 205 23.96 -19.31 -2.97
N PHE A 206 23.77 -19.29 -4.29
CA PHE A 206 23.37 -18.07 -5.01
C PHE A 206 21.91 -17.71 -4.76
N ARG A 207 21.02 -18.71 -4.58
CA ARG A 207 19.61 -18.48 -4.24
C ARG A 207 19.44 -17.97 -2.81
N SER A 208 20.16 -18.50 -1.85
CA SER A 208 20.07 -18.03 -0.45
C SER A 208 20.49 -16.55 -0.29
N ARG A 209 21.49 -16.12 -1.05
CA ARG A 209 21.94 -14.71 -1.07
C ARG A 209 20.91 -13.79 -1.72
N ALA A 210 20.08 -14.26 -2.65
CA ALA A 210 19.01 -13.47 -3.27
C ALA A 210 17.94 -13.04 -2.23
N THR A 211 17.57 -13.92 -1.31
CA THR A 211 16.62 -13.56 -0.23
C THR A 211 17.19 -12.53 0.73
N ALA A 212 18.48 -12.68 1.10
CA ALA A 212 19.16 -11.71 1.96
C ALA A 212 19.21 -10.33 1.28
N PHE A 213 19.57 -10.29 -0.01
CA PHE A 213 19.56 -9.08 -0.79
C PHE A 213 18.15 -8.45 -0.89
N GLY A 214 17.12 -9.26 -1.04
CA GLY A 214 15.73 -8.76 -1.09
C GLY A 214 15.33 -8.00 0.19
N ARG A 215 15.77 -8.44 1.36
CA ARG A 215 15.55 -7.72 2.63
C ARG A 215 16.31 -6.40 2.68
N ILE A 216 17.58 -6.41 2.29
CA ILE A 216 18.42 -5.20 2.19
C ILE A 216 17.78 -4.20 1.22
N LEU A 217 17.30 -4.66 0.08
CA LEU A 217 16.64 -3.82 -0.92
C LEU A 217 15.37 -3.16 -0.36
N THR A 218 14.58 -3.90 0.45
CA THR A 218 13.39 -3.33 1.11
C THR A 218 13.78 -2.19 2.06
N SER A 219 14.75 -2.44 2.96
CA SER A 219 15.24 -1.42 3.91
C SER A 219 15.80 -0.19 3.19
N ASN A 220 16.68 -0.39 2.20
CA ASN A 220 17.30 0.70 1.46
C ASN A 220 16.26 1.57 0.72
N ARG A 221 15.20 0.95 0.15
CA ARG A 221 14.11 1.69 -0.49
C ARG A 221 13.28 2.48 0.51
N GLN A 222 12.99 1.92 1.68
CA GLN A 222 12.30 2.65 2.74
C GLN A 222 13.10 3.87 3.21
N ASP A 223 14.44 3.71 3.37
CA ASP A 223 15.34 4.82 3.72
C ASP A 223 15.34 5.91 2.63
N GLN A 224 15.39 5.52 1.36
CA GLN A 224 15.30 6.45 0.23
C GLN A 224 13.98 7.22 0.24
N TYR A 225 12.84 6.53 0.35
CA TYR A 225 11.52 7.16 0.39
C TYR A 225 11.40 8.13 1.57
N ARG A 226 11.89 7.73 2.73
CA ARG A 226 11.91 8.58 3.93
C ARG A 226 12.69 9.88 3.69
N THR A 227 13.94 9.78 3.22
CA THR A 227 14.79 10.96 2.97
C THR A 227 14.14 11.92 1.96
N VAL A 228 13.56 11.39 0.88
CA VAL A 228 12.88 12.22 -0.13
C VAL A 228 11.61 12.86 0.45
N SER A 229 10.79 12.11 1.18
CA SER A 229 9.55 12.62 1.78
C SER A 229 9.82 13.68 2.85
N GLU A 230 10.84 13.49 3.69
CA GLU A 230 11.26 14.46 4.69
C GLU A 230 11.78 15.76 4.03
N PHE A 231 12.58 15.65 2.96
CA PHE A 231 13.04 16.81 2.21
C PHE A 231 11.89 17.58 1.57
N LEU A 232 11.00 16.90 0.86
CA LEU A 232 9.86 17.56 0.20
C LEU A 232 8.88 18.17 1.20
N GLY A 233 8.61 17.47 2.31
CA GLY A 233 7.76 17.96 3.39
C GLY A 233 8.35 19.18 4.10
N GLY A 234 9.69 19.23 4.24
CA GLY A 234 10.43 20.31 4.90
C GLY A 234 11.10 21.30 3.96
N ILE A 235 10.77 21.34 2.66
CA ILE A 235 11.52 22.08 1.64
C ILE A 235 11.60 23.58 1.92
N LYS A 236 10.53 24.17 2.47
CA LYS A 236 10.53 25.59 2.87
C LYS A 236 11.56 25.86 3.97
N VAL A 237 11.67 24.98 4.95
CA VAL A 237 12.64 25.08 6.05
C VAL A 237 14.05 24.87 5.52
N ALA A 238 14.24 23.83 4.68
CA ALA A 238 15.53 23.57 4.06
C ALA A 238 16.04 24.79 3.27
N LYS A 239 15.15 25.42 2.49
CA LYS A 239 15.44 26.63 1.73
C LYS A 239 15.74 27.83 2.63
N SER A 240 14.94 28.04 3.68
CA SER A 240 15.11 29.19 4.58
C SER A 240 16.42 29.14 5.39
N LEU A 241 16.91 27.93 5.64
CA LEU A 241 18.15 27.70 6.39
C LEU A 241 19.37 27.47 5.50
N ASN A 242 19.21 27.40 4.16
CA ASN A 242 20.24 27.06 3.18
C ASN A 242 20.94 25.72 3.49
N VAL A 243 20.17 24.70 3.93
CA VAL A 243 20.70 23.39 4.34
C VAL A 243 20.43 22.29 3.32
N GLU A 244 20.05 22.62 2.07
CA GLU A 244 19.79 21.65 1.00
C GLU A 244 20.97 20.71 0.78
N GLY A 245 22.21 21.23 0.92
CA GLY A 245 23.43 20.44 0.79
C GLY A 245 23.48 19.23 1.76
N SER A 246 22.94 19.37 2.96
CA SER A 246 22.86 18.27 3.93
C SER A 246 21.92 17.15 3.45
N TYR A 247 20.74 17.51 2.92
CA TYR A 247 19.80 16.54 2.35
C TYR A 247 20.37 15.87 1.10
N PHE A 248 21.09 16.61 0.24
CA PHE A 248 21.75 16.04 -0.92
C PHE A 248 22.83 15.05 -0.52
N ALA A 249 23.66 15.36 0.48
CA ALA A 249 24.66 14.45 0.99
C ALA A 249 24.03 13.19 1.61
N GLN A 250 22.94 13.32 2.36
CA GLN A 250 22.23 12.18 2.95
C GLN A 250 21.63 11.27 1.87
N LEU A 251 20.96 11.86 0.87
CA LEU A 251 20.42 11.09 -0.26
C LEU A 251 21.54 10.41 -1.06
N GLN A 252 22.62 11.14 -1.34
CA GLN A 252 23.80 10.59 -2.04
C GLN A 252 24.40 9.40 -1.30
N ALA A 253 24.57 9.50 0.02
CA ALA A 253 25.06 8.40 0.85
C ALA A 253 24.14 7.17 0.76
N THR A 254 22.82 7.36 0.81
CA THR A 254 21.84 6.29 0.66
C THR A 254 21.93 5.64 -0.74
N LEU A 255 22.04 6.44 -1.80
CA LEU A 255 22.16 5.96 -3.18
C LEU A 255 23.49 5.22 -3.42
N GLU A 256 24.62 5.70 -2.88
CA GLU A 256 25.91 5.00 -2.97
C GLU A 256 25.88 3.65 -2.22
N LYS A 257 25.23 3.58 -1.06
CA LYS A 257 25.00 2.32 -0.36
C LYS A 257 24.15 1.37 -1.20
N MET A 258 23.04 1.84 -1.76
CA MET A 258 22.18 1.04 -2.64
C MET A 258 22.95 0.54 -3.87
N LYS A 259 23.78 1.37 -4.48
CA LYS A 259 24.63 1.01 -5.60
C LYS A 259 25.63 -0.09 -5.21
N ALA A 260 26.30 0.05 -4.07
CA ALA A 260 27.25 -0.96 -3.57
C ALA A 260 26.57 -2.32 -3.34
N ASP A 261 25.39 -2.33 -2.71
CA ASP A 261 24.60 -3.54 -2.46
C ASP A 261 24.13 -4.19 -3.78
N ASN A 262 23.64 -3.37 -4.74
CA ASN A 262 23.23 -3.86 -6.07
C ASN A 262 24.42 -4.47 -6.83
N ILE A 263 25.58 -3.79 -6.86
CA ILE A 263 26.79 -4.30 -7.54
C ILE A 263 27.25 -5.60 -6.88
N ALA A 264 27.23 -5.69 -5.55
CA ALA A 264 27.56 -6.91 -4.82
C ALA A 264 26.64 -8.07 -5.19
N TYR A 265 25.33 -7.80 -5.31
CA TYR A 265 24.35 -8.79 -5.77
C TYR A 265 24.62 -9.22 -7.23
N VAL A 266 24.78 -8.27 -8.17
CA VAL A 266 25.05 -8.56 -9.59
C VAL A 266 26.33 -9.37 -9.73
N ARG A 267 27.42 -8.99 -9.06
CA ARG A 267 28.68 -9.74 -9.04
C ARG A 267 28.48 -11.19 -8.60
N ASN A 268 27.71 -11.39 -7.53
CA ASN A 268 27.43 -12.74 -7.04
C ASN A 268 26.55 -13.53 -8.03
N SER A 269 25.51 -12.91 -8.60
CA SER A 269 24.62 -13.54 -9.57
C SER A 269 25.36 -13.90 -10.85
N SER A 270 26.24 -13.02 -11.35
CA SER A 270 27.06 -13.24 -12.55
C SER A 270 28.02 -14.43 -12.39
N ILE A 271 28.61 -14.61 -11.21
CA ILE A 271 29.43 -15.81 -10.90
C ILE A 271 28.56 -17.06 -11.03
N GLY A 272 27.34 -17.05 -10.46
CA GLY A 272 26.41 -18.17 -10.60
C GLY A 272 26.07 -18.50 -12.04
N THR A 273 25.85 -17.47 -12.87
CA THR A 273 25.62 -17.61 -14.32
C THR A 273 26.81 -18.21 -15.04
N ALA A 274 28.01 -17.70 -14.78
CA ALA A 274 29.26 -18.21 -15.38
C ALA A 274 29.51 -19.68 -14.99
N VAL A 275 29.35 -20.02 -13.70
CA VAL A 275 29.46 -21.41 -13.24
C VAL A 275 28.46 -22.31 -13.97
N PHE A 276 27.21 -21.86 -14.12
CA PHE A 276 26.19 -22.60 -14.88
C PHE A 276 26.60 -22.82 -16.33
N GLN A 277 27.05 -21.78 -17.03
CA GLN A 277 27.46 -21.86 -18.43
C GLN A 277 28.59 -22.89 -18.64
N VAL A 278 29.65 -22.79 -17.83
CA VAL A 278 30.77 -23.74 -17.90
C VAL A 278 30.30 -25.17 -17.58
N ALA A 279 29.53 -25.35 -16.50
CA ALA A 279 29.02 -26.65 -16.09
C ALA A 279 28.06 -27.23 -17.15
N SER A 280 27.28 -26.42 -17.84
CA SER A 280 26.40 -26.87 -18.94
C SER A 280 27.21 -27.40 -20.13
N VAL A 281 28.29 -26.73 -20.51
CA VAL A 281 29.16 -27.17 -21.60
C VAL A 281 29.90 -28.46 -21.21
N VAL A 282 30.42 -28.56 -19.98
CA VAL A 282 31.04 -29.77 -19.46
C VAL A 282 30.02 -30.93 -19.43
N GLY A 283 28.80 -30.67 -18.91
CA GLY A 283 27.74 -31.66 -18.89
C GLY A 283 27.36 -32.15 -20.30
N LEU A 284 27.27 -31.25 -21.26
CA LEU A 284 27.02 -31.58 -22.67
C LEU A 284 28.16 -32.44 -23.26
N SER A 285 29.42 -32.07 -23.01
CA SER A 285 30.58 -32.80 -23.50
C SER A 285 30.62 -34.23 -22.95
N VAL A 286 30.38 -34.40 -21.63
CA VAL A 286 30.25 -35.70 -21.00
C VAL A 286 29.06 -36.49 -21.57
N PHE A 287 27.93 -35.84 -21.78
CA PHE A 287 26.74 -36.45 -22.39
C PHE A 287 27.04 -37.01 -23.78
N ILE A 288 27.68 -36.23 -24.67
CA ILE A 288 28.05 -36.65 -26.02
C ILE A 288 29.05 -37.82 -25.95
N TYR A 289 30.07 -37.73 -25.10
CA TYR A 289 31.05 -38.78 -24.92
C TYR A 289 30.41 -40.11 -24.50
N VAL A 290 29.55 -40.07 -23.48
CA VAL A 290 28.85 -41.27 -22.96
C VAL A 290 27.88 -41.82 -24.03
N ALA A 291 27.18 -40.97 -24.76
CA ALA A 291 26.26 -41.36 -25.83
C ALA A 291 26.97 -42.11 -26.96
N LEU A 292 28.16 -41.65 -27.37
CA LEU A 292 28.96 -42.23 -28.43
C LEU A 292 29.66 -43.53 -27.99
N VAL A 293 30.39 -43.45 -26.87
CA VAL A 293 31.36 -44.50 -26.47
C VAL A 293 30.66 -45.64 -25.71
N ARG A 294 29.63 -45.32 -24.88
CA ARG A 294 29.02 -46.34 -24.01
C ARG A 294 27.73 -46.93 -24.56
N PHE A 295 26.95 -46.12 -25.31
CA PHE A 295 25.60 -46.54 -25.79
C PHE A 295 25.54 -46.73 -27.31
N ASN A 296 26.60 -46.41 -28.05
CA ASN A 296 26.66 -46.56 -29.52
C ASN A 296 25.42 -46.01 -30.24
N LEU A 297 24.91 -44.85 -29.79
CA LEU A 297 23.73 -44.21 -30.40
C LEU A 297 24.03 -43.81 -31.84
N SER A 298 23.01 -43.87 -32.67
CA SER A 298 23.11 -43.41 -34.07
C SER A 298 23.31 -41.89 -34.10
N LEU A 299 23.95 -41.37 -35.15
CA LEU A 299 24.18 -39.93 -35.36
C LEU A 299 22.87 -39.15 -35.30
N ALA A 300 21.78 -39.72 -35.86
CA ALA A 300 20.45 -39.09 -35.83
C ALA A 300 19.91 -38.91 -34.39
N GLU A 301 20.03 -39.96 -33.55
CA GLU A 301 19.60 -39.87 -32.15
C GLU A 301 20.41 -38.87 -31.35
N ILE A 302 21.73 -38.79 -31.59
CA ILE A 302 22.61 -37.83 -30.95
C ILE A 302 22.24 -36.39 -31.35
N VAL A 303 21.98 -36.12 -32.63
CA VAL A 303 21.56 -34.81 -33.11
C VAL A 303 20.24 -34.36 -32.48
N VAL A 304 19.25 -35.28 -32.36
CA VAL A 304 17.97 -35.00 -31.72
C VAL A 304 18.14 -34.68 -30.23
N LEU A 305 18.92 -35.53 -29.53
CA LEU A 305 19.20 -35.30 -28.11
C LEU A 305 19.99 -33.98 -27.86
N LEU A 306 20.90 -33.63 -28.76
CA LEU A 306 21.61 -32.36 -28.74
C LEU A 306 20.65 -31.17 -28.91
N LEU A 307 19.71 -31.27 -29.85
CA LEU A 307 18.67 -30.24 -30.04
C LEU A 307 17.80 -30.08 -28.79
N VAL A 308 17.39 -31.20 -28.18
CA VAL A 308 16.63 -31.15 -26.91
C VAL A 308 17.47 -30.51 -25.80
N PHE A 309 18.75 -30.87 -25.66
CA PHE A 309 19.64 -30.28 -24.67
C PHE A 309 19.80 -28.76 -24.88
N MET A 310 20.01 -28.32 -26.10
CA MET A 310 20.09 -26.90 -26.46
C MET A 310 18.83 -26.11 -26.12
N ARG A 311 17.67 -26.77 -26.06
CA ARG A 311 16.39 -26.16 -25.62
C ARG A 311 16.23 -26.18 -24.11
N ILE A 312 16.66 -27.25 -23.42
CA ILE A 312 16.53 -27.39 -21.97
C ILE A 312 17.47 -26.44 -21.22
N ALA A 313 18.73 -26.29 -21.65
CA ALA A 313 19.74 -25.54 -20.92
C ALA A 313 19.37 -24.05 -20.70
N PRO A 314 18.90 -23.28 -21.71
CA PRO A 314 18.43 -21.91 -21.49
C PRO A 314 17.22 -21.85 -20.55
N ARG A 315 16.28 -22.78 -20.65
CA ARG A 315 15.08 -22.83 -19.80
C ARG A 315 15.40 -23.12 -18.34
N PHE A 316 16.42 -23.94 -18.09
CA PHE A 316 16.90 -24.14 -16.75
C PHE A 316 17.51 -22.86 -16.15
N MET A 317 18.23 -22.08 -16.96
CA MET A 317 18.78 -20.79 -16.56
C MET A 317 17.66 -19.77 -16.30
N ASP A 318 16.64 -19.73 -17.15
CA ASP A 318 15.45 -18.90 -16.96
C ASP A 318 14.74 -19.28 -15.63
N MET A 319 14.58 -20.59 -15.36
CA MET A 319 14.02 -21.07 -14.11
C MET A 319 14.80 -20.59 -12.89
N GLN A 320 16.13 -20.65 -12.93
CA GLN A 320 17.01 -20.16 -11.87
C GLN A 320 16.83 -18.64 -11.67
N THR A 321 16.77 -17.87 -12.75
CA THR A 321 16.57 -16.41 -12.71
C THR A 321 15.21 -16.06 -12.13
N GLN A 322 14.15 -16.70 -12.59
CA GLN A 322 12.80 -16.44 -12.04
C GLN A 322 12.68 -16.84 -10.57
N ALA A 323 13.29 -17.96 -10.17
CA ALA A 323 13.36 -18.34 -8.77
C ALA A 323 14.06 -17.29 -7.92
N GLN A 324 15.20 -16.74 -8.38
CA GLN A 324 15.88 -15.64 -7.69
C GLN A 324 15.01 -14.39 -7.60
N GLN A 325 14.30 -14.02 -8.67
CA GLN A 325 13.41 -12.85 -8.66
C GLN A 325 12.25 -13.00 -7.68
N VAL A 326 11.66 -14.20 -7.59
CA VAL A 326 10.66 -14.49 -6.54
C VAL A 326 11.26 -14.25 -5.15
N LEU A 327 12.45 -14.80 -4.89
CA LEU A 327 13.13 -14.72 -3.59
C LEU A 327 13.55 -13.29 -3.20
N ILE A 328 13.93 -12.44 -4.18
CA ILE A 328 14.28 -11.04 -3.96
C ILE A 328 13.03 -10.21 -3.61
N ASN A 329 11.91 -10.50 -4.25
CA ASN A 329 10.71 -9.68 -4.13
C ASN A 329 9.72 -10.17 -3.05
N LEU A 330 9.82 -11.44 -2.63
CA LEU A 330 8.98 -12.03 -1.59
C LEU A 330 8.99 -11.27 -0.25
N PRO A 331 10.13 -10.70 0.23
CA PRO A 331 10.14 -9.88 1.44
C PRO A 331 9.19 -8.68 1.40
N ALA A 332 8.96 -8.07 0.22
CA ALA A 332 7.99 -6.98 0.06
C ALA A 332 6.56 -7.46 0.34
N TYR A 333 6.20 -8.67 -0.14
CA TYR A 333 4.91 -9.28 0.16
C TYR A 333 4.73 -9.57 1.65
N THR A 334 5.76 -10.12 2.31
CA THR A 334 5.69 -10.41 3.75
C THR A 334 5.59 -9.13 4.59
N ALA A 335 6.31 -8.06 4.22
CA ALA A 335 6.23 -6.76 4.86
C ALA A 335 4.82 -6.15 4.69
N MET A 336 4.30 -6.12 3.46
CA MET A 336 2.96 -5.64 3.17
C MET A 336 1.89 -6.41 3.95
N ARG A 337 1.99 -7.74 4.01
CA ARG A 337 1.03 -8.59 4.73
C ARG A 337 1.10 -8.38 6.24
N SER A 338 2.29 -8.19 6.81
CA SER A 338 2.45 -7.86 8.23
C SER A 338 1.85 -6.49 8.55
N LEU A 339 2.00 -5.52 7.64
CA LEU A 339 1.38 -4.21 7.75
C LEU A 339 -0.14 -4.31 7.69
N GLN A 340 -0.69 -5.04 6.72
CA GLN A 340 -2.13 -5.28 6.60
C GLN A 340 -2.69 -5.96 7.86
N ALA A 341 -2.01 -6.99 8.39
CA ALA A 341 -2.44 -7.69 9.59
C ALA A 341 -2.47 -6.77 10.83
N ARG A 342 -1.54 -5.80 10.93
CA ARG A 342 -1.57 -4.78 11.99
C ARG A 342 -2.80 -3.88 11.88
N PHE A 343 -3.15 -3.42 10.68
CA PHE A 343 -4.36 -2.62 10.47
C PHE A 343 -5.64 -3.42 10.72
N ASP A 344 -5.68 -4.67 10.29
CA ASP A 344 -6.83 -5.54 10.49
C ASP A 344 -7.04 -5.90 11.98
N ALA A 345 -5.96 -6.04 12.76
CA ALA A 345 -6.01 -6.26 14.21
C ALA A 345 -6.54 -5.02 14.97
N GLU A 346 -6.26 -3.84 14.45
CA GLU A 346 -6.70 -2.55 15.00
C GLU A 346 -7.88 -1.98 14.21
N ARG A 347 -8.69 -2.84 13.62
CA ARG A 347 -9.84 -2.42 12.82
C ARG A 347 -10.90 -1.79 13.72
N GLU A 348 -11.44 -0.67 13.26
CA GLU A 348 -12.59 -0.04 13.88
C GLU A 348 -13.82 -0.97 13.74
N PRO A 349 -14.61 -1.22 14.82
CA PRO A 349 -15.81 -2.03 14.73
C PRO A 349 -16.72 -1.51 13.61
N GLY A 350 -17.18 -2.42 12.75
CA GLY A 350 -17.99 -2.08 11.58
C GLY A 350 -19.33 -1.49 11.95
N HIS A 351 -19.86 -0.72 11.01
CA HIS A 351 -21.26 -0.31 11.05
C HIS A 351 -22.13 -1.57 11.13
N ILE A 352 -22.77 -1.79 12.25
CA ILE A 352 -23.94 -2.67 12.29
C ILE A 352 -25.01 -1.87 11.53
N GLU A 353 -25.36 -2.32 10.33
CA GLU A 353 -26.55 -1.88 9.62
C GLU A 353 -27.79 -2.33 10.42
N SER A 354 -28.01 -1.68 11.54
CA SER A 354 -29.25 -1.82 12.28
C SER A 354 -30.23 -0.84 11.65
N GLY A 355 -31.15 -1.35 10.90
CA GLY A 355 -32.15 -0.58 10.14
C GLY A 355 -33.08 0.32 10.94
N ASP A 356 -32.85 0.59 12.23
CA ASP A 356 -33.71 1.43 13.07
C ASP A 356 -32.95 2.20 14.15
N ALA A 357 -31.73 2.59 13.88
CA ALA A 357 -30.93 3.28 14.87
C ALA A 357 -31.13 4.79 14.81
N ARG A 358 -31.92 5.33 15.74
CA ARG A 358 -32.03 6.76 16.05
C ARG A 358 -30.64 7.41 16.04
N LYS A 359 -30.52 8.57 15.37
CA LYS A 359 -29.36 9.45 15.56
C LYS A 359 -29.14 9.66 17.05
N LEU A 360 -27.90 9.68 17.49
CA LEU A 360 -27.59 10.12 18.86
C LEU A 360 -27.96 11.61 18.93
N ALA A 361 -29.13 11.92 19.47
CA ALA A 361 -29.54 13.31 19.63
C ALA A 361 -28.60 14.02 20.60
N LEU A 362 -28.31 15.29 20.37
CA LEU A 362 -27.59 16.18 21.29
C LEU A 362 -28.50 17.36 21.63
N ASP A 363 -29.57 17.07 22.37
CA ASP A 363 -30.63 18.03 22.70
C ASP A 363 -30.45 18.64 24.10
N THR A 364 -29.86 17.90 25.05
CA THR A 364 -29.60 18.37 26.40
C THR A 364 -28.13 18.67 26.66
N GLY A 365 -27.23 17.80 26.24
CA GLY A 365 -25.81 18.03 26.38
C GLY A 365 -24.95 16.78 26.28
N LEU A 366 -23.65 17.00 26.18
CA LEU A 366 -22.61 15.97 26.20
C LEU A 366 -21.89 16.04 27.54
N ASN A 367 -21.69 14.89 28.19
CA ASN A 367 -21.01 14.78 29.49
C ASN A 367 -19.80 13.86 29.40
N ILE A 368 -18.68 14.35 29.86
CA ILE A 368 -17.44 13.61 30.08
C ILE A 368 -17.40 13.27 31.56
N ARG A 369 -17.23 11.99 31.93
CA ARG A 369 -17.23 11.52 33.34
C ARG A 369 -15.98 10.68 33.59
N ASP A 370 -15.14 11.15 34.49
CA ASP A 370 -13.96 10.48 35.03
C ASP A 370 -13.02 9.92 33.93
N VAL A 371 -12.90 10.67 32.83
CA VAL A 371 -12.18 10.23 31.64
C VAL A 371 -10.68 10.34 31.84
N SER A 372 -9.98 9.23 31.58
CA SER A 372 -8.52 9.16 31.54
C SER A 372 -8.07 8.56 30.21
N PHE A 373 -6.90 9.00 29.71
CA PHE A 373 -6.35 8.50 28.46
C PHE A 373 -4.81 8.51 28.43
N ALA A 374 -4.23 7.42 27.89
CA ALA A 374 -2.80 7.29 27.56
C ALA A 374 -2.64 6.68 26.17
N TYR A 375 -1.67 7.19 25.38
CA TYR A 375 -1.48 6.75 23.99
C TYR A 375 -0.99 5.29 23.84
N ASP A 376 -0.24 4.77 24.81
CA ASP A 376 0.37 3.43 24.73
C ASP A 376 -0.47 2.31 25.36
N GLY A 377 -1.79 2.39 25.23
CA GLY A 377 -2.70 1.37 25.76
C GLY A 377 -2.69 1.28 27.30
N GLY A 378 -2.35 2.39 27.98
CA GLY A 378 -2.31 2.47 29.44
C GLY A 378 -0.92 2.22 30.07
N ALA A 379 0.08 1.82 29.29
CA ALA A 379 1.45 1.62 29.79
C ALA A 379 2.28 2.92 29.88
N GLY A 380 1.83 4.00 29.22
CA GLY A 380 2.49 5.30 29.20
C GLY A 380 1.95 6.27 30.25
N LYS A 381 2.59 7.45 30.37
CA LYS A 381 2.08 8.56 31.19
C LYS A 381 0.70 8.98 30.67
N ALA A 382 -0.28 9.06 31.56
CA ALA A 382 -1.61 9.56 31.21
C ALA A 382 -1.51 11.02 30.70
N VAL A 383 -2.07 11.26 29.52
CA VAL A 383 -2.16 12.60 28.92
C VAL A 383 -3.38 13.33 29.44
N VAL A 384 -4.43 12.59 29.76
CA VAL A 384 -5.67 13.09 30.39
C VAL A 384 -5.96 12.19 31.59
N SER A 385 -6.26 12.79 32.76
CA SER A 385 -6.46 12.07 34.01
C SER A 385 -7.69 12.62 34.74
N ASP A 386 -8.67 11.75 34.94
CA ASP A 386 -9.85 12.00 35.77
C ASP A 386 -10.60 13.30 35.41
N VAL A 387 -10.87 13.45 34.10
CA VAL A 387 -11.52 14.63 33.52
C VAL A 387 -13.03 14.47 33.56
N THR A 388 -13.72 15.43 34.23
CA THR A 388 -15.17 15.49 34.29
C THR A 388 -15.67 16.90 34.01
N PHE A 389 -16.48 17.06 32.95
CA PHE A 389 -17.20 18.28 32.60
C PHE A 389 -18.33 18.01 31.60
N GLY A 390 -19.23 19.01 31.45
CA GLY A 390 -20.34 18.94 30.49
C GLY A 390 -20.29 20.04 29.43
N LEU A 391 -20.82 19.72 28.26
CA LEU A 391 -21.08 20.66 27.15
C LEU A 391 -22.60 20.80 27.00
N PRO A 392 -23.21 21.91 27.49
CA PRO A 392 -24.65 22.11 27.32
C PRO A 392 -25.03 22.28 25.83
N ALA A 393 -26.13 21.64 25.39
CA ALA A 393 -26.58 21.71 24.01
C ALA A 393 -26.89 23.15 23.59
N GLY A 394 -26.58 23.49 22.32
CA GLY A 394 -26.81 24.83 21.74
C GLY A 394 -25.94 25.93 22.33
N LYS A 395 -24.95 25.63 23.17
CA LYS A 395 -24.06 26.60 23.79
C LYS A 395 -22.64 26.53 23.21
N VAL A 396 -21.91 27.62 23.36
CA VAL A 396 -20.49 27.72 23.03
C VAL A 396 -19.68 27.46 24.29
N THR A 397 -18.85 26.42 24.31
CA THR A 397 -17.92 26.12 25.40
C THR A 397 -16.50 26.33 24.92
N ALA A 398 -15.71 27.12 25.65
CA ALA A 398 -14.28 27.30 25.42
C ALA A 398 -13.46 26.35 26.31
N LEU A 399 -12.59 25.55 25.68
CA LEU A 399 -11.60 24.72 26.35
C LEU A 399 -10.25 25.46 26.31
N ILE A 400 -9.78 25.88 27.49
CA ILE A 400 -8.58 26.69 27.65
C ILE A 400 -7.50 25.97 28.47
N GLY A 401 -6.26 26.39 28.35
CA GLY A 401 -5.14 25.85 29.12
C GLY A 401 -3.82 25.93 28.37
N PRO A 402 -2.68 25.67 29.01
CA PRO A 402 -1.38 25.70 28.40
C PRO A 402 -1.22 24.62 27.32
N SER A 403 -0.20 24.77 26.44
CA SER A 403 0.15 23.73 25.48
C SER A 403 0.49 22.42 26.22
N GLY A 404 0.07 21.29 25.67
CA GLY A 404 0.29 19.98 26.31
C GLY A 404 -0.69 19.63 27.44
N SER A 405 -1.67 20.47 27.81
CA SER A 405 -2.66 20.17 28.85
C SER A 405 -3.73 19.12 28.47
N GLY A 406 -3.66 18.53 27.26
CA GLY A 406 -4.58 17.45 26.84
C GLY A 406 -5.81 17.90 26.04
N LYS A 407 -5.94 19.19 25.67
CA LYS A 407 -7.12 19.74 24.95
C LYS A 407 -7.42 19.05 23.63
N SER A 408 -6.41 18.87 22.77
CA SER A 408 -6.58 18.19 21.48
C SER A 408 -6.90 16.70 21.67
N THR A 409 -6.38 16.08 22.72
CA THR A 409 -6.74 14.69 23.08
C THR A 409 -8.22 14.59 23.49
N ILE A 410 -8.73 15.56 24.23
CA ILE A 410 -10.17 15.64 24.53
C ILE A 410 -10.99 15.83 23.26
N ALA A 411 -10.56 16.73 22.35
CA ALA A 411 -11.23 16.92 21.06
C ALA A 411 -11.26 15.61 20.25
N ASP A 412 -10.15 14.88 20.17
CA ASP A 412 -10.07 13.60 19.46
C ASP A 412 -10.99 12.54 20.06
N MET A 413 -11.14 12.53 21.40
CA MET A 413 -12.09 11.64 22.06
C MET A 413 -13.54 12.06 21.77
N LEU A 414 -13.85 13.35 21.78
CA LEU A 414 -15.18 13.86 21.44
C LEU A 414 -15.54 13.66 19.97
N LEU A 415 -14.55 13.68 19.09
CA LEU A 415 -14.69 13.26 17.68
C LEU A 415 -14.94 11.75 17.53
N GLY A 416 -14.76 10.96 18.59
CA GLY A 416 -14.80 9.51 18.50
C GLY A 416 -13.63 8.91 17.74
N LEU A 417 -12.49 9.60 17.65
CA LEU A 417 -11.24 9.09 17.07
C LEU A 417 -10.43 8.29 18.08
N LEU A 418 -10.42 8.74 19.34
CA LEU A 418 -9.78 8.07 20.46
C LEU A 418 -10.84 7.53 21.44
N GLU A 419 -10.50 6.44 22.10
CA GLU A 419 -11.33 5.77 23.09
C GLU A 419 -10.73 6.00 24.48
N PRO A 420 -11.50 6.49 25.46
CA PRO A 420 -11.00 6.65 26.82
C PRO A 420 -10.41 5.34 27.37
N THR A 421 -9.30 5.40 28.09
CA THR A 421 -8.75 4.25 28.81
C THR A 421 -9.58 3.93 30.07
N ALA A 422 -10.17 4.97 30.65
CA ALA A 422 -11.12 4.86 31.77
C ALA A 422 -12.15 5.99 31.69
N GLY A 423 -13.29 5.83 32.36
CA GLY A 423 -14.38 6.80 32.31
C GLY A 423 -15.27 6.65 31.08
N LYS A 424 -16.18 7.61 30.86
CA LYS A 424 -17.21 7.54 29.81
C LYS A 424 -17.52 8.90 29.20
N ILE A 425 -17.88 8.90 27.92
CA ILE A 425 -18.45 10.04 27.20
C ILE A 425 -19.93 9.72 26.93
N LEU A 426 -20.81 10.59 27.37
CA LEU A 426 -22.25 10.41 27.30
C LEU A 426 -22.87 11.54 26.47
N VAL A 427 -23.68 11.22 25.47
CA VAL A 427 -24.48 12.15 24.68
C VAL A 427 -25.94 11.94 25.09
N ASP A 428 -26.55 12.95 25.70
CA ASP A 428 -27.90 12.87 26.29
C ASP A 428 -28.12 11.61 27.16
N GLY A 429 -27.09 11.22 27.93
CA GLY A 429 -27.11 10.06 28.81
C GLY A 429 -26.76 8.72 28.12
N VAL A 430 -26.61 8.69 26.79
CA VAL A 430 -26.21 7.50 26.04
C VAL A 430 -24.68 7.49 25.89
N GLU A 431 -24.05 6.40 26.32
CA GLU A 431 -22.60 6.23 26.19
C GLU A 431 -22.16 6.12 24.73
N VAL A 432 -21.11 6.85 24.35
CA VAL A 432 -20.46 6.72 23.04
C VAL A 432 -19.46 5.56 23.11
N ASP A 433 -19.86 4.42 22.61
CA ASP A 433 -19.10 3.17 22.62
C ASP A 433 -18.63 2.75 21.21
N ALA A 434 -17.98 1.60 21.12
CA ALA A 434 -17.49 1.06 19.86
C ALA A 434 -18.61 0.79 18.82
N GLY A 435 -19.85 0.51 19.28
CA GLY A 435 -20.98 0.19 18.40
C GLY A 435 -21.66 1.41 17.78
N ASN A 436 -21.65 2.56 18.47
CA ASN A 436 -22.34 3.78 18.03
C ASN A 436 -21.42 4.94 17.67
N ARG A 437 -20.12 4.86 17.93
CA ARG A 437 -19.12 5.91 17.73
C ARG A 437 -19.10 6.46 16.30
N ARG A 438 -19.24 5.61 15.28
CA ARG A 438 -19.26 6.04 13.90
C ARG A 438 -20.48 6.90 13.58
N ARG A 439 -21.66 6.55 14.14
CA ARG A 439 -22.89 7.35 14.04
C ARG A 439 -22.77 8.69 14.76
N TRP A 440 -22.10 8.68 15.91
CA TRP A 440 -21.76 9.91 16.60
C TRP A 440 -20.88 10.81 15.73
N ARG A 441 -19.83 10.25 15.13
CA ARG A 441 -18.92 10.99 14.22
C ARG A 441 -19.64 11.61 13.02
N ASP A 442 -20.74 11.02 12.55
CA ASP A 442 -21.55 11.61 11.47
C ASP A 442 -22.24 12.90 11.90
N GLN A 443 -22.39 13.15 13.18
CA GLN A 443 -23.02 14.34 13.76
C GLN A 443 -22.03 15.35 14.33
N VAL A 444 -20.73 15.04 14.28
CA VAL A 444 -19.67 15.94 14.72
C VAL A 444 -18.95 16.49 13.50
N ALA A 445 -18.69 17.79 13.51
CA ALA A 445 -17.81 18.41 12.53
C ALA A 445 -16.58 18.99 13.23
N TYR A 446 -15.46 18.98 12.54
CA TYR A 446 -14.16 19.40 13.05
C TYR A 446 -13.46 20.37 12.10
N VAL A 447 -13.01 21.46 12.63
CA VAL A 447 -12.13 22.42 11.96
C VAL A 447 -10.78 22.39 12.66
N PRO A 448 -9.75 21.78 12.05
CA PRO A 448 -8.43 21.67 12.64
C PRO A 448 -7.66 22.99 12.63
N GLN A 449 -6.63 23.07 13.44
CA GLN A 449 -5.67 24.18 13.44
C GLN A 449 -4.99 24.32 12.07
N ASP A 450 -4.44 23.20 11.54
CA ASP A 450 -3.87 23.13 10.20
C ASP A 450 -4.91 22.61 9.21
N VAL A 451 -5.47 23.52 8.42
CA VAL A 451 -6.52 23.19 7.45
C VAL A 451 -5.93 22.44 6.27
N PHE A 452 -6.46 21.24 6.01
CA PHE A 452 -6.18 20.46 4.83
C PHE A 452 -7.23 20.71 3.73
N LEU A 453 -6.76 21.17 2.57
CA LEU A 453 -7.54 21.29 1.33
C LEU A 453 -6.91 20.43 0.24
N LEU A 454 -7.74 19.77 -0.55
CA LEU A 454 -7.32 19.03 -1.73
C LEU A 454 -6.84 20.00 -2.82
N HIS A 455 -5.90 19.58 -3.65
CA HIS A 455 -5.52 20.29 -4.88
C HIS A 455 -6.65 20.17 -5.92
N ASP A 456 -7.76 20.83 -5.65
CA ASP A 456 -8.97 20.76 -6.46
C ASP A 456 -9.76 22.08 -6.31
N THR A 457 -10.94 22.16 -6.91
CA THR A 457 -11.81 23.34 -6.82
C THR A 457 -12.34 23.55 -5.40
N ILE A 458 -12.82 24.76 -5.12
CA ILE A 458 -13.53 25.08 -3.86
C ILE A 458 -14.77 24.17 -3.75
N ALA A 459 -15.53 23.99 -4.85
CA ALA A 459 -16.68 23.10 -4.87
C ALA A 459 -16.34 21.67 -4.50
N ALA A 460 -15.27 21.11 -5.06
CA ALA A 460 -14.81 19.74 -4.75
C ALA A 460 -14.39 19.61 -3.28
N ASN A 461 -13.68 20.60 -2.74
CA ASN A 461 -13.29 20.63 -1.34
C ASN A 461 -14.49 20.68 -0.39
N LEU A 462 -15.54 21.41 -0.72
CA LEU A 462 -16.76 21.45 0.06
C LEU A 462 -17.55 20.15 -0.04
N ARG A 463 -17.70 19.58 -1.26
CA ARG A 463 -18.38 18.31 -1.48
C ARG A 463 -17.70 17.10 -0.85
N LEU A 464 -16.44 17.23 -0.39
CA LEU A 464 -15.81 16.19 0.41
C LEU A 464 -16.63 15.81 1.67
N ALA A 465 -17.31 16.81 2.27
CA ALA A 465 -18.15 16.61 3.46
C ALA A 465 -19.58 16.18 3.12
N ALA A 466 -20.09 16.59 1.95
CA ALA A 466 -21.45 16.32 1.46
C ALA A 466 -21.42 16.11 -0.06
N PRO A 467 -21.11 14.89 -0.57
CA PRO A 467 -20.89 14.64 -2.00
C PRO A 467 -22.06 15.01 -2.91
N GLN A 468 -23.28 15.00 -2.40
CA GLN A 468 -24.50 15.31 -3.14
C GLN A 468 -24.98 16.76 -2.97
N ALA A 469 -24.21 17.61 -2.28
CA ALA A 469 -24.62 18.99 -2.04
C ALA A 469 -24.76 19.78 -3.35
N SER A 470 -25.89 20.45 -3.49
CA SER A 470 -26.17 21.38 -4.59
C SER A 470 -25.30 22.64 -4.47
N ASN A 471 -25.15 23.38 -5.58
CA ASN A 471 -24.41 24.64 -5.55
C ASN A 471 -25.04 25.66 -4.58
N ASP A 472 -26.37 25.67 -4.44
CA ASP A 472 -27.06 26.57 -3.50
C ASP A 472 -26.74 26.23 -2.04
N GLU A 473 -26.63 24.96 -1.72
CA GLU A 473 -26.19 24.52 -0.39
C GLU A 473 -24.72 24.89 -0.15
N LEU A 474 -23.84 24.77 -1.16
CA LEU A 474 -22.44 25.21 -1.05
C LEU A 474 -22.37 26.73 -0.76
N TRP A 475 -23.13 27.54 -1.50
CA TRP A 475 -23.18 28.99 -1.27
C TRP A 475 -23.77 29.35 0.10
N THR A 476 -24.77 28.61 0.55
CA THR A 476 -25.35 28.81 1.89
C THR A 476 -24.33 28.55 2.98
N ALA A 477 -23.57 27.44 2.89
CA ALA A 477 -22.51 27.14 3.82
C ALA A 477 -21.35 28.16 3.78
N LEU A 478 -20.97 28.62 2.58
CA LEU A 478 -19.95 29.66 2.42
C LEU A 478 -20.40 30.99 3.06
N ARG A 479 -21.66 31.38 2.89
CA ARG A 479 -22.20 32.58 3.54
C ARG A 479 -22.23 32.45 5.06
N ALA A 480 -22.65 31.30 5.58
CA ALA A 480 -22.65 31.03 7.02
C ALA A 480 -21.22 31.07 7.63
N ALA A 481 -20.20 30.71 6.85
CA ALA A 481 -18.80 30.80 7.23
C ALA A 481 -18.14 32.15 6.89
N HIS A 482 -18.88 33.17 6.48
CA HIS A 482 -18.36 34.44 5.97
C HIS A 482 -17.31 34.28 4.86
N ALA A 483 -17.44 33.24 4.06
CA ALA A 483 -16.56 32.95 2.93
C ALA A 483 -17.19 33.37 1.58
N GLY A 484 -18.49 33.65 1.53
CA GLY A 484 -19.22 33.94 0.28
C GLY A 484 -18.62 35.09 -0.50
N GLU A 485 -18.41 36.25 0.15
CA GLU A 485 -17.92 37.45 -0.51
C GLU A 485 -16.56 37.28 -1.20
N PHE A 486 -15.58 36.61 -0.56
CA PHE A 486 -14.29 36.42 -1.21
C PHE A 486 -14.35 35.40 -2.34
N VAL A 487 -15.17 34.36 -2.21
CA VAL A 487 -15.34 33.35 -3.29
C VAL A 487 -16.07 33.98 -4.48
N GLU A 488 -17.05 34.87 -4.27
CA GLU A 488 -17.73 35.62 -5.32
C GLU A 488 -16.80 36.53 -6.13
N ARG A 489 -15.74 37.06 -5.48
CA ARG A 489 -14.71 37.91 -6.14
C ARG A 489 -13.69 37.15 -6.96
N LEU A 490 -13.60 35.82 -6.81
CA LEU A 490 -12.71 35.00 -7.61
C LEU A 490 -13.27 34.82 -9.03
N ASP A 491 -12.41 34.88 -10.05
CA ASP A 491 -12.80 34.79 -11.46
C ASP A 491 -13.63 33.52 -11.77
N LEU A 492 -13.23 32.39 -11.18
CA LEU A 492 -13.90 31.09 -11.36
C LEU A 492 -14.81 30.71 -10.19
N ARG A 493 -14.99 31.58 -9.21
CA ARG A 493 -15.89 31.35 -8.06
C ARG A 493 -15.68 29.96 -7.44
N LEU A 494 -16.73 29.11 -7.39
CA LEU A 494 -16.70 27.76 -6.86
C LEU A 494 -15.70 26.84 -7.59
N GLU A 495 -15.45 27.09 -8.88
CA GLU A 495 -14.54 26.30 -9.71
C GLU A 495 -13.07 26.74 -9.59
N THR A 496 -12.76 27.69 -8.70
CA THR A 496 -11.38 28.12 -8.43
C THR A 496 -10.59 27.00 -7.77
N VAL A 497 -9.46 26.62 -8.37
CA VAL A 497 -8.52 25.61 -7.82
C VAL A 497 -7.66 26.24 -6.72
N VAL A 498 -7.76 25.69 -5.52
CA VAL A 498 -7.10 26.23 -4.30
C VAL A 498 -5.58 26.00 -4.25
N GLY A 499 -5.04 25.15 -5.13
CA GLY A 499 -3.63 24.75 -5.13
C GLY A 499 -3.32 23.63 -4.10
N ASP A 500 -2.06 23.19 -4.10
CA ASP A 500 -1.65 22.13 -3.16
C ASP A 500 -1.79 22.62 -1.72
N ARG A 501 -2.53 21.86 -0.89
CA ARG A 501 -2.87 22.23 0.50
C ARG A 501 -3.43 23.67 0.64
N GLY A 502 -4.04 24.21 -0.42
CA GLY A 502 -4.62 25.54 -0.41
C GLY A 502 -3.58 26.69 -0.45
N VAL A 503 -2.38 26.47 -1.00
CA VAL A 503 -1.29 27.46 -1.04
C VAL A 503 -1.68 28.77 -1.74
N ARG A 504 -2.69 28.75 -2.61
CA ARG A 504 -3.19 29.95 -3.31
C ARG A 504 -4.16 30.78 -2.49
N MET A 505 -4.50 30.35 -1.28
CA MET A 505 -5.42 31.01 -0.37
C MET A 505 -4.67 31.55 0.86
N SER A 506 -5.13 32.67 1.39
CA SER A 506 -4.67 33.14 2.68
C SER A 506 -5.06 32.18 3.81
N GLY A 507 -4.41 32.24 4.97
CA GLY A 507 -4.75 31.41 6.12
C GLY A 507 -6.23 31.53 6.51
N GLY A 508 -6.76 32.77 6.50
CA GLY A 508 -8.15 33.03 6.84
C GLY A 508 -9.16 32.48 5.83
N GLU A 509 -8.86 32.57 4.53
CA GLU A 509 -9.68 31.99 3.48
C GLU A 509 -9.74 30.48 3.61
N ARG A 510 -8.59 29.81 3.84
CA ARG A 510 -8.56 28.36 4.07
C ARG A 510 -9.42 27.96 5.26
N GLN A 511 -9.32 28.68 6.38
CA GLN A 511 -10.11 28.36 7.58
C GLN A 511 -11.61 28.57 7.36
N ARG A 512 -12.01 29.65 6.67
CA ARG A 512 -13.43 29.87 6.34
C ARG A 512 -13.99 28.83 5.37
N ILE A 513 -13.19 28.35 4.39
CA ILE A 513 -13.58 27.22 3.54
C ILE A 513 -13.73 25.93 4.37
N ALA A 514 -12.81 25.67 5.31
CA ALA A 514 -12.90 24.52 6.20
C ALA A 514 -14.13 24.60 7.12
N LEU A 515 -14.45 25.78 7.62
CA LEU A 515 -15.67 26.02 8.39
C LEU A 515 -16.93 25.78 7.54
N ALA A 516 -16.98 26.32 6.32
CA ALA A 516 -18.10 26.06 5.37
C ALA A 516 -18.25 24.56 5.10
N ARG A 517 -17.14 23.84 4.88
CA ARG A 517 -17.13 22.38 4.72
C ARG A 517 -17.70 21.66 5.95
N ALA A 518 -17.34 22.11 7.15
CA ALA A 518 -17.86 21.55 8.40
C ALA A 518 -19.39 21.78 8.54
N LEU A 519 -19.86 22.97 8.22
CA LEU A 519 -21.28 23.37 8.31
C LEU A 519 -22.19 22.64 7.32
N LEU A 520 -21.68 22.25 6.15
CA LEU A 520 -22.43 21.46 5.17
C LEU A 520 -22.98 20.15 5.71
N ARG A 521 -22.33 19.55 6.71
CA ARG A 521 -22.79 18.32 7.37
C ARG A 521 -23.98 18.54 8.31
N LYS A 522 -24.33 19.80 8.60
CA LYS A 522 -25.36 20.17 9.60
C LYS A 522 -25.12 19.45 10.94
N PRO A 523 -23.94 19.62 11.56
CA PRO A 523 -23.54 18.86 12.72
C PRO A 523 -24.33 19.27 13.98
N SER A 524 -24.50 18.33 14.92
CA SER A 524 -25.01 18.63 16.27
C SER A 524 -23.92 19.22 17.17
N LEU A 525 -22.64 18.83 16.94
CA LEU A 525 -21.45 19.36 17.61
C LEU A 525 -20.42 19.85 16.60
N LEU A 526 -20.00 21.09 16.73
CA LEU A 526 -18.89 21.66 15.99
C LEU A 526 -17.67 21.85 16.91
N ILE A 527 -16.55 21.23 16.58
CA ILE A 527 -15.29 21.39 17.30
C ILE A 527 -14.34 22.27 16.47
N LEU A 528 -13.87 23.37 17.07
CA LEU A 528 -12.94 24.31 16.49
C LEU A 528 -11.62 24.23 17.25
N ASP A 529 -10.59 23.66 16.64
CA ASP A 529 -9.27 23.50 17.25
C ASP A 529 -8.35 24.65 16.79
N GLU A 530 -8.13 25.63 17.67
CA GLU A 530 -7.31 26.81 17.41
C GLU A 530 -7.57 27.50 16.06
N ALA A 531 -8.82 27.44 15.59
CA ALA A 531 -9.23 27.87 14.24
C ALA A 531 -8.91 29.35 13.91
N THR A 532 -8.27 30.09 14.80
CA THR A 532 -7.91 31.50 14.62
C THR A 532 -6.46 31.83 14.96
N SER A 533 -5.62 30.82 15.29
CA SER A 533 -4.24 31.05 15.77
C SER A 533 -3.34 31.74 14.73
N ALA A 534 -3.53 31.45 13.45
CA ALA A 534 -2.75 31.97 12.33
C ALA A 534 -3.41 33.17 11.61
N LEU A 535 -4.48 33.76 12.19
CA LEU A 535 -5.26 34.80 11.53
C LEU A 535 -4.95 36.22 12.04
N ASP A 536 -5.08 37.19 11.12
CA ASP A 536 -5.16 38.59 11.43
C ASP A 536 -6.49 38.94 12.14
N TRP A 537 -6.57 40.13 12.70
CA TRP A 537 -7.72 40.63 13.45
C TRP A 537 -9.03 40.61 12.64
N GLN A 538 -8.98 40.96 11.35
CA GLN A 538 -10.17 41.02 10.50
C GLN A 538 -10.75 39.63 10.28
N ASN A 539 -9.92 38.66 9.91
CA ASN A 539 -10.33 37.28 9.70
C ASN A 539 -10.81 36.60 10.98
N GLN A 540 -10.19 36.94 12.14
CA GLN A 540 -10.68 36.45 13.45
C GLN A 540 -12.10 36.96 13.74
N SER A 541 -12.37 38.25 13.49
CA SER A 541 -13.69 38.81 13.73
C SER A 541 -14.77 38.20 12.86
N LEU A 542 -14.45 37.79 11.62
CA LEU A 542 -15.37 37.10 10.73
C LEU A 542 -15.73 35.69 11.22
N ILE A 543 -14.72 34.92 11.69
CA ILE A 543 -14.98 33.61 12.29
C ILE A 543 -15.77 33.74 13.58
N ALA A 544 -15.44 34.70 14.42
CA ALA A 544 -16.18 34.99 15.65
C ALA A 544 -17.67 35.34 15.36
N LYS A 545 -17.95 36.14 14.33
CA LYS A 545 -19.31 36.43 13.86
C LYS A 545 -20.01 35.17 13.34
N SER A 546 -19.30 34.29 12.60
CA SER A 546 -19.86 33.02 12.17
C SER A 546 -20.30 32.19 13.39
N ILE A 547 -19.43 32.05 14.41
CA ILE A 547 -19.74 31.31 15.64
C ILE A 547 -20.94 31.90 16.37
N ASP A 548 -21.01 33.22 16.47
CA ASP A 548 -22.13 33.91 17.14
C ASP A 548 -23.44 33.69 16.40
N GLY A 549 -23.45 33.72 15.08
CA GLY A 549 -24.61 33.41 14.24
C GLY A 549 -25.10 31.96 14.31
N LEU A 550 -24.24 31.05 14.78
CA LEU A 550 -24.56 29.62 14.93
C LEU A 550 -25.07 29.27 16.33
N ARG A 551 -25.06 30.20 17.28
CA ARG A 551 -25.57 29.98 18.65
C ARG A 551 -27.03 29.52 18.63
N GLY A 552 -27.31 28.55 19.49
CA GLY A 552 -28.66 27.97 19.62
C GLY A 552 -29.04 27.00 18.52
N SER A 553 -28.36 27.02 17.37
CA SER A 553 -28.61 26.06 16.27
C SER A 553 -27.77 24.79 16.38
N MET A 554 -26.61 24.86 17.05
CA MET A 554 -25.73 23.72 17.30
C MET A 554 -24.87 23.94 18.54
N THR A 555 -24.30 22.86 19.07
CA THR A 555 -23.33 22.92 20.17
C THR A 555 -21.94 23.19 19.61
N ILE A 556 -21.18 24.08 20.24
CA ILE A 556 -19.85 24.45 19.76
C ILE A 556 -18.83 24.27 20.90
N LEU A 557 -17.76 23.53 20.61
CA LEU A 557 -16.57 23.46 21.44
C LEU A 557 -15.45 24.20 20.72
N THR A 558 -14.86 25.21 21.33
CA THR A 558 -13.70 25.89 20.81
C THR A 558 -12.50 25.67 21.71
N ILE A 559 -11.40 25.16 21.15
CA ILE A 559 -10.09 25.17 21.80
C ILE A 559 -9.47 26.52 21.49
N ALA A 560 -9.32 27.36 22.50
CA ALA A 560 -8.92 28.74 22.31
C ALA A 560 -7.76 29.14 23.21
N HIS A 561 -6.77 29.80 22.62
CA HIS A 561 -5.66 30.45 23.30
C HIS A 561 -5.79 31.99 23.28
N ARG A 562 -6.71 32.54 22.48
CA ARG A 562 -6.87 33.97 22.33
C ARG A 562 -8.10 34.48 23.07
N PRO A 563 -7.94 35.61 23.85
CA PRO A 563 -9.03 36.20 24.61
C PRO A 563 -10.26 36.52 23.75
N SER A 564 -10.05 36.98 22.50
CA SER A 564 -11.12 37.31 21.55
C SER A 564 -12.07 36.13 21.26
N MET A 565 -11.56 34.92 21.19
CA MET A 565 -12.38 33.73 20.93
C MET A 565 -13.07 33.20 22.20
N ILE A 566 -12.41 33.38 23.36
CA ILE A 566 -12.97 32.96 24.63
C ILE A 566 -14.14 33.87 25.02
N ALA A 567 -14.10 35.15 24.63
CA ALA A 567 -15.15 36.13 24.96
C ALA A 567 -16.52 35.77 24.38
N PHE A 568 -16.60 34.94 23.33
CA PHE A 568 -17.84 34.45 22.76
C PHE A 568 -18.39 33.20 23.46
N ALA A 569 -17.65 32.60 24.40
CA ALA A 569 -18.09 31.39 25.07
C ALA A 569 -19.17 31.69 26.14
N ASP A 570 -20.14 30.79 26.25
CA ASP A 570 -21.09 30.76 27.35
C ASP A 570 -20.47 30.09 28.58
N TRP A 571 -19.71 29.01 28.30
CA TRP A 571 -19.02 28.20 29.30
C TRP A 571 -17.53 28.12 29.03
N VAL A 572 -16.75 27.97 30.07
CA VAL A 572 -15.31 27.80 30.01
C VAL A 572 -14.91 26.60 30.84
N VAL A 573 -14.03 25.77 30.26
CA VAL A 573 -13.37 24.66 30.92
C VAL A 573 -11.88 24.91 30.85
N ALA A 574 -11.22 25.04 31.99
CA ALA A 574 -9.77 25.22 32.06
C ALA A 574 -9.08 23.90 32.41
N MET A 575 -8.09 23.53 31.60
CA MET A 575 -7.26 22.33 31.78
C MET A 575 -5.82 22.70 32.11
N GLU A 576 -5.20 21.88 32.99
CA GLU A 576 -3.80 21.97 33.35
C GLU A 576 -3.29 20.56 33.66
N ASP A 577 -2.13 20.18 33.15
CA ASP A 577 -1.48 18.86 33.38
C ASP A 577 -2.42 17.66 33.20
N GLY A 578 -3.25 17.70 32.17
CA GLY A 578 -4.20 16.63 31.86
C GLY A 578 -5.45 16.59 32.72
N ARG A 579 -5.71 17.58 33.56
CA ARG A 579 -6.86 17.64 34.47
C ARG A 579 -7.69 18.90 34.24
N VAL A 580 -8.96 18.83 34.60
CA VAL A 580 -9.83 20.01 34.67
C VAL A 580 -9.62 20.70 36.01
N VAL A 581 -9.21 21.97 35.93
CA VAL A 581 -8.95 22.79 37.13
C VAL A 581 -10.04 23.80 37.40
N GLU A 582 -10.83 24.18 36.40
CA GLU A 582 -11.91 25.14 36.56
C GLU A 582 -12.99 24.93 35.50
N VAL A 583 -14.27 24.96 35.89
CA VAL A 583 -15.43 24.91 34.99
C VAL A 583 -16.46 25.92 35.44
N GLY A 584 -17.02 26.68 34.49
CA GLY A 584 -18.08 27.62 34.83
C GLY A 584 -18.53 28.50 33.69
N GLN A 585 -19.55 29.32 33.93
CA GLN A 585 -20.01 30.32 33.00
C GLN A 585 -18.95 31.40 32.81
N TYR A 586 -18.69 31.80 31.55
CA TYR A 586 -17.69 32.83 31.20
C TYR A 586 -17.82 34.09 32.07
N ARG A 587 -19.05 34.64 32.20
CA ARG A 587 -19.28 35.88 32.97
C ARG A 587 -18.91 35.73 34.43
N ARG A 588 -19.22 34.58 35.07
CA ARG A 588 -18.91 34.29 36.47
C ARG A 588 -17.40 34.14 36.67
N LEU A 589 -16.75 33.37 35.81
CA LEU A 589 -15.31 33.14 35.92
C LEU A 589 -14.48 34.41 35.63
N LYS A 590 -14.92 35.22 34.65
CA LYS A 590 -14.28 36.53 34.38
C LYS A 590 -14.35 37.49 35.57
N ALA A 591 -15.48 37.50 36.32
CA ALA A 591 -15.68 38.34 37.50
C ALA A 591 -15.00 37.79 38.75
N LYS A 592 -14.56 36.52 38.78
CA LYS A 592 -13.95 35.85 39.94
C LYS A 592 -12.44 36.20 40.00
N PRO A 593 -11.98 36.98 41.01
CA PRO A 593 -10.54 37.28 41.17
C PRO A 593 -9.75 35.98 41.35
N GLY A 594 -8.61 35.89 40.66
CA GLY A 594 -7.73 34.72 40.75
C GLY A 594 -8.20 33.47 39.99
N SER A 595 -9.32 33.55 39.23
CA SER A 595 -9.72 32.44 38.35
C SER A 595 -8.67 32.27 37.23
N ARG A 596 -8.54 31.02 36.69
CA ARG A 596 -7.66 30.77 35.55
C ARG A 596 -8.03 31.61 34.34
N LEU A 597 -9.32 31.76 34.08
CA LEU A 597 -9.81 32.66 33.02
C LEU A 597 -9.41 34.10 33.25
N SER A 598 -9.61 34.64 34.48
CA SER A 598 -9.25 36.04 34.80
C SER A 598 -7.75 36.29 34.62
N ARG A 599 -6.90 35.39 35.11
CA ARG A 599 -5.42 35.47 34.93
C ARG A 599 -5.02 35.42 33.46
N MET A 600 -5.63 34.55 32.66
CA MET A 600 -5.35 34.50 31.23
C MET A 600 -5.78 35.78 30.50
N LEU A 601 -6.88 36.40 30.89
CA LEU A 601 -7.37 37.63 30.27
C LEU A 601 -6.56 38.85 30.69
N SER A 602 -5.99 38.87 31.91
CA SER A 602 -5.14 39.94 32.42
C SER A 602 -3.68 39.85 31.95
N GLY A 603 -3.30 38.81 31.25
CA GLY A 603 -1.93 38.58 30.79
C GLY A 603 -0.97 38.10 31.89
N GLU A 604 -1.46 37.86 33.11
CA GLU A 604 -0.68 37.25 34.17
C GLU A 604 -0.46 35.75 33.89
N GLN A 605 0.59 35.40 33.13
CA GLN A 605 1.14 34.05 33.16
C GLN A 605 1.75 33.85 34.54
N SER A 606 1.29 32.84 35.28
CA SER A 606 1.98 32.45 36.51
C SER A 606 3.38 32.01 36.14
N GLU A 607 4.39 32.83 36.39
CA GLU A 607 5.74 32.38 36.63
C GLU A 607 5.71 31.44 37.85
N THR A 608 5.57 30.16 37.62
CA THR A 608 6.02 29.17 38.58
C THR A 608 7.55 29.14 38.42
N GLU A 609 8.25 29.88 39.26
CA GLU A 609 9.66 29.64 39.54
C GLU A 609 9.91 28.13 39.74
N PRO A 610 10.96 27.56 39.15
CA PRO A 610 11.43 26.26 39.54
C PRO A 610 11.90 26.35 40.98
N ALA A 611 11.25 25.64 41.89
CA ALA A 611 11.74 25.45 43.24
C ALA A 611 13.17 24.89 43.18
N ASP A 612 14.05 25.57 43.83
CA ASP A 612 15.47 25.28 44.05
C ASP A 612 15.72 23.78 44.22
N VAL A 613 16.58 23.25 43.36
CA VAL A 613 17.32 22.03 43.66
C VAL A 613 18.62 22.47 44.33
N ALA A 614 18.62 22.47 45.66
CA ALA A 614 19.82 22.45 46.48
C ALA A 614 20.41 21.01 46.50
#